data_32171f38315d18f4077b81f95dd379d0
#
_entry.id   32171f38315d18f4077b81f95dd379d0
#
_cell.length_a   1.000
_cell.length_b   1.000
_cell.length_c   1.000
_cell.angle_alpha   90.00
_cell.angle_beta   90.00
_cell.angle_gamma   90.00
#
_symmetry.space_group_name_H-M   'P 1'
#
loop_
_entity.id
_entity.type
_entity.pdbx_description
1 polymer ?
#
loop_
_entity_poly.entity_id
_entity_poly.type
_entity_poly.pdbx_seq_one_letter_code
_entity_poly.pdbx_strand_id
1 'polypeptide(L)'
;MKTVLSILLVTLFGTPVFGEDLKVYAAAAFKTPFGEIAAQYEAATGHKVRLVFDTAGATEQKFRDDPEAVLLVTAQTLIADAEKMGRLKDGTTYRLGDSLAGLAFPPGSAKPDISTPEKLKAALLAAKRISFSDPARGATVGIHFMKVIESLGIKDEVLRKATVAKDGVETMRLVLEEKFDIGVTQVPEILQASRDAVAAPFPRELELATTYSLWHRNNISQAARAFVTLLISPASRTKFAKNGIRPADRSYE
;
A
#
# COMPACT_ATOMS: atom_id res chain seq x y z
N MET A 1 72.14 -23.29 -12.20
CA MET A 1 71.25 -22.10 -12.14
C MET A 1 69.86 -22.57 -11.89
N LYS A 2 69.32 -22.36 -10.65
CA LYS A 2 67.96 -22.69 -10.24
C LYS A 2 67.18 -21.39 -10.17
N THR A 3 66.24 -21.20 -11.12
CA THR A 3 65.38 -20.04 -11.18
C THR A 3 64.22 -20.25 -10.22
N VAL A 4 64.13 -19.44 -9.15
CA VAL A 4 63.02 -19.42 -8.19
C VAL A 4 61.94 -18.49 -8.76
N LEU A 5 60.78 -19.07 -9.13
CA LEU A 5 59.61 -18.35 -9.59
C LEU A 5 58.78 -17.91 -8.35
N SER A 6 58.90 -16.64 -7.97
CA SER A 6 58.08 -16.07 -6.88
C SER A 6 56.69 -15.80 -7.39
N ILE A 7 55.69 -16.57 -6.90
CA ILE A 7 54.28 -16.30 -7.16
C ILE A 7 53.80 -15.22 -6.18
N LEU A 8 53.50 -14.05 -6.72
CA LEU A 8 52.91 -12.93 -5.99
C LEU A 8 51.39 -13.21 -5.79
N LEU A 9 51.00 -13.64 -4.61
CA LEU A 9 49.60 -13.85 -4.23
C LEU A 9 48.95 -12.48 -3.96
N VAL A 10 48.24 -11.92 -4.91
CA VAL A 10 47.43 -10.70 -4.71
C VAL A 10 46.17 -11.07 -3.97
N THR A 11 46.16 -10.90 -2.67
CA THR A 11 44.95 -10.95 -1.85
C THR A 11 44.10 -9.72 -2.11
N LEU A 12 43.03 -9.85 -2.92
CA LEU A 12 41.99 -8.82 -3.00
C LEU A 12 41.25 -8.77 -1.65
N PHE A 13 41.69 -7.85 -0.80
CA PHE A 13 40.87 -7.43 0.34
C PHE A 13 39.69 -6.64 -0.23
N GLY A 14 38.55 -7.31 -0.46
CA GLY A 14 37.29 -6.63 -0.67
C GLY A 14 37.00 -5.79 0.57
N THR A 15 36.93 -4.46 0.41
CA THR A 15 36.43 -3.56 1.45
C THR A 15 35.05 -4.04 1.87
N PRO A 16 34.76 -4.20 3.19
CA PRO A 16 33.42 -4.54 3.61
C PRO A 16 32.47 -3.43 3.12
N VAL A 17 31.62 -3.76 2.17
CA VAL A 17 30.50 -2.90 1.78
C VAL A 17 29.55 -2.94 2.96
N PHE A 18 29.60 -1.94 3.85
CA PHE A 18 28.59 -1.77 4.87
C PHE A 18 27.24 -1.55 4.17
N GLY A 19 26.29 -2.46 4.41
CA GLY A 19 24.96 -2.34 3.85
C GLY A 19 24.31 -1.02 4.31
N GLU A 20 23.72 -0.29 3.36
CA GLU A 20 22.95 0.92 3.67
C GLU A 20 21.56 0.53 4.19
N ASP A 21 21.01 1.30 5.12
CA ASP A 21 19.64 1.18 5.64
C ASP A 21 18.72 2.12 4.86
N LEU A 22 17.82 1.56 4.05
CA LEU A 22 16.83 2.32 3.29
C LEU A 22 15.52 2.38 4.05
N LYS A 23 15.13 3.56 4.52
CA LYS A 23 13.85 3.76 5.21
C LYS A 23 12.76 4.15 4.23
N VAL A 24 11.73 3.31 4.14
CA VAL A 24 10.65 3.40 3.14
C VAL A 24 9.31 3.47 3.85
N TYR A 25 8.57 4.53 3.58
CA TYR A 25 7.19 4.71 4.01
C TYR A 25 6.24 4.31 2.90
N ALA A 26 5.35 3.37 3.15
CA ALA A 26 4.43 2.86 2.13
C ALA A 26 3.01 2.68 2.67
N ALA A 27 2.02 2.96 1.83
CA ALA A 27 0.63 2.64 2.13
C ALA A 27 0.46 1.13 2.36
N ALA A 28 -0.37 0.76 3.35
CA ALA A 28 -0.57 -0.62 3.79
C ALA A 28 -1.03 -1.58 2.67
N ALA A 29 -1.66 -1.05 1.61
CA ALA A 29 -2.00 -1.81 0.40
C ALA A 29 -0.79 -2.51 -0.25
N PHE A 30 0.43 -2.01 -0.02
CA PHE A 30 1.67 -2.57 -0.57
C PHE A 30 2.43 -3.48 0.41
N LYS A 31 1.91 -3.76 1.60
CA LYS A 31 2.64 -4.46 2.67
C LYS A 31 3.23 -5.80 2.20
N THR A 32 2.42 -6.68 1.65
CA THR A 32 2.87 -8.01 1.21
C THR A 32 3.87 -7.93 0.04
N PRO A 33 3.55 -7.28 -1.10
CA PRO A 33 4.48 -7.27 -2.23
C PRO A 33 5.77 -6.51 -1.92
N PHE A 34 5.76 -5.45 -1.11
CA PHE A 34 6.98 -4.75 -0.71
C PHE A 34 7.84 -5.57 0.23
N GLY A 35 7.24 -6.32 1.16
CA GLY A 35 7.97 -7.25 2.01
C GLY A 35 8.75 -8.30 1.21
N GLU A 36 8.11 -8.90 0.19
CA GLU A 36 8.74 -9.86 -0.70
C GLU A 36 9.87 -9.23 -1.55
N ILE A 37 9.65 -8.02 -2.08
CA ILE A 37 10.63 -7.32 -2.91
C ILE A 37 11.81 -6.87 -2.04
N ALA A 38 11.57 -6.36 -0.84
CA ALA A 38 12.61 -5.95 0.10
C ALA A 38 13.49 -7.14 0.51
N ALA A 39 12.89 -8.28 0.86
CA ALA A 39 13.64 -9.48 1.20
C ALA A 39 14.53 -9.95 0.03
N GLN A 40 14.01 -9.92 -1.21
CA GLN A 40 14.78 -10.23 -2.41
C GLN A 40 15.96 -9.26 -2.60
N TYR A 41 15.72 -7.96 -2.42
CA TYR A 41 16.74 -6.92 -2.56
C TYR A 41 17.83 -7.06 -1.49
N GLU A 42 17.45 -7.25 -0.22
CA GLU A 42 18.38 -7.45 0.90
C GLU A 42 19.28 -8.67 0.68
N ALA A 43 18.69 -9.81 0.25
CA ALA A 43 19.44 -11.03 -0.04
C ALA A 43 20.45 -10.87 -1.18
N ALA A 44 20.13 -10.06 -2.20
CA ALA A 44 20.98 -9.85 -3.37
C ALA A 44 22.08 -8.82 -3.13
N THR A 45 21.89 -7.86 -2.23
CA THR A 45 22.78 -6.69 -2.12
C THR A 45 23.46 -6.51 -0.77
N GLY A 46 22.94 -7.14 0.29
CA GLY A 46 23.39 -6.93 1.67
C GLY A 46 22.90 -5.61 2.30
N HIS A 47 22.21 -4.74 1.54
CA HIS A 47 21.55 -3.56 2.09
C HIS A 47 20.32 -3.96 2.93
N LYS A 48 19.81 -3.05 3.76
CA LYS A 48 18.60 -3.24 4.56
C LYS A 48 17.49 -2.31 4.10
N VAL A 49 16.24 -2.79 4.16
CA VAL A 49 15.04 -2.01 3.81
C VAL A 49 14.08 -1.99 5.00
N ARG A 50 13.98 -0.83 5.65
CA ARG A 50 13.05 -0.63 6.77
C ARG A 50 11.72 -0.14 6.22
N LEU A 51 10.75 -1.05 6.15
CA LEU A 51 9.41 -0.76 5.69
C LEU A 51 8.51 -0.27 6.84
N VAL A 52 7.91 0.89 6.68
CA VAL A 52 6.92 1.46 7.61
C VAL A 52 5.59 1.59 6.87
N PHE A 53 4.56 0.92 7.37
CA PHE A 53 3.23 0.91 6.74
C PHE A 53 2.20 1.66 7.58
N ASP A 54 1.31 2.42 6.89
CA ASP A 54 0.15 3.08 7.51
C ASP A 54 -0.89 3.40 6.42
N THR A 55 -1.96 4.15 6.76
CA THR A 55 -2.87 4.74 5.78
C THR A 55 -2.12 5.66 4.83
N ALA A 56 -2.68 5.93 3.66
CA ALA A 56 -2.02 6.79 2.66
C ALA A 56 -1.64 8.16 3.24
N GLY A 57 -2.56 8.83 3.97
CA GLY A 57 -2.29 10.15 4.56
C GLY A 57 -1.27 10.10 5.70
N ALA A 58 -1.40 9.13 6.62
CA ALA A 58 -0.44 8.98 7.72
C ALA A 58 0.98 8.62 7.21
N THR A 59 1.07 7.86 6.12
CA THR A 59 2.33 7.52 5.47
C THR A 59 3.01 8.77 4.91
N GLU A 60 2.29 9.64 4.21
CA GLU A 60 2.80 10.91 3.67
C GLU A 60 3.28 11.83 4.78
N GLN A 61 2.50 11.98 5.85
CA GLN A 61 2.88 12.79 6.99
C GLN A 61 4.16 12.28 7.67
N LYS A 62 4.22 10.99 7.99
CA LYS A 62 5.40 10.36 8.61
C LYS A 62 6.66 10.49 7.76
N PHE A 63 6.52 10.36 6.43
CA PHE A 63 7.65 10.57 5.52
C PHE A 63 8.20 12.00 5.60
N ARG A 64 7.34 13.01 5.66
CA ARG A 64 7.76 14.41 5.76
C ARG A 64 8.45 14.72 7.09
N ASP A 65 7.97 14.11 8.16
CA ASP A 65 8.46 14.34 9.52
C ASP A 65 9.77 13.58 9.79
N ASP A 66 10.21 12.72 8.87
CA ASP A 66 11.40 11.88 9.01
C ASP A 66 12.48 12.25 7.98
N PRO A 67 13.57 12.93 8.39
CA PRO A 67 14.65 13.31 7.48
C PRO A 67 15.44 12.11 6.93
N GLU A 68 15.39 10.94 7.60
CA GLU A 68 16.05 9.71 7.13
C GLU A 68 15.22 8.94 6.11
N ALA A 69 13.96 9.34 5.90
CA ALA A 69 13.09 8.69 4.94
C ALA A 69 13.60 8.86 3.51
N VAL A 70 13.73 7.76 2.78
CA VAL A 70 14.30 7.73 1.42
C VAL A 70 13.19 7.69 0.36
N LEU A 71 12.20 6.81 0.55
CA LEU A 71 11.12 6.57 -0.41
C LEU A 71 9.75 6.71 0.25
N LEU A 72 8.81 7.29 -0.49
CA LEU A 72 7.40 7.41 -0.14
C LEU A 72 6.55 6.68 -1.17
N VAL A 73 5.64 5.83 -0.71
CA VAL A 73 4.59 5.24 -1.57
C VAL A 73 3.24 5.55 -0.97
N THR A 74 2.49 6.42 -1.64
CA THR A 74 1.18 6.86 -1.18
C THR A 74 0.25 7.18 -2.36
N ALA A 75 -0.97 7.66 -2.11
CA ALA A 75 -1.88 8.08 -3.16
C ALA A 75 -1.26 9.23 -3.98
N GLN A 76 -1.34 9.14 -5.29
CA GLN A 76 -0.76 10.12 -6.21
C GLN A 76 -1.29 11.54 -5.96
N THR A 77 -2.55 11.67 -5.57
CA THR A 77 -3.16 12.96 -5.22
C THR A 77 -2.48 13.61 -4.01
N LEU A 78 -2.10 12.82 -3.01
CA LEU A 78 -1.38 13.32 -1.83
C LEU A 78 0.04 13.79 -2.17
N ILE A 79 0.73 13.08 -3.08
CA ILE A 79 2.04 13.52 -3.60
C ILE A 79 1.87 14.87 -4.32
N ALA A 80 0.93 14.96 -5.25
CA ALA A 80 0.69 16.19 -6.03
C ALA A 80 0.31 17.38 -5.15
N ASP A 81 -0.54 17.17 -4.14
CA ASP A 81 -0.91 18.21 -3.18
C ASP A 81 0.30 18.64 -2.32
N ALA A 82 1.12 17.69 -1.87
CA ALA A 82 2.32 17.99 -1.10
C ALA A 82 3.38 18.73 -1.92
N GLU A 83 3.55 18.40 -3.20
CA GLU A 83 4.42 19.13 -4.15
C GLU A 83 3.90 20.55 -4.40
N LYS A 84 2.60 20.71 -4.67
CA LYS A 84 1.94 22.02 -4.86
C LYS A 84 2.07 22.93 -3.63
N MET A 85 2.02 22.33 -2.43
CA MET A 85 2.21 23.06 -1.16
C MET A 85 3.68 23.28 -0.81
N GLY A 86 4.63 22.84 -1.65
CA GLY A 86 6.06 22.92 -1.38
C GLY A 86 6.55 22.06 -0.23
N ARG A 87 5.79 21.03 0.17
CA ARG A 87 6.15 20.08 1.22
C ARG A 87 7.03 18.94 0.71
N LEU A 88 6.84 18.54 -0.54
CA LEU A 88 7.75 17.68 -1.30
C LEU A 88 8.40 18.53 -2.40
N LYS A 89 9.73 18.46 -2.51
CA LYS A 89 10.52 19.27 -3.46
C LYS A 89 11.63 18.41 -4.08
N ASP A 90 11.97 18.74 -5.31
CA ASP A 90 13.12 18.15 -6.03
C ASP A 90 13.09 16.63 -6.05
N GLY A 91 11.94 16.06 -6.43
CA GLY A 91 11.71 14.64 -6.45
C GLY A 91 11.27 14.10 -7.80
N THR A 92 11.23 12.79 -7.88
CA THR A 92 10.74 12.04 -9.04
C THR A 92 9.61 11.12 -8.58
N THR A 93 8.54 11.08 -9.38
CA THR A 93 7.35 10.27 -9.12
C THR A 93 7.22 9.15 -10.16
N TYR A 94 6.93 7.92 -9.71
CA TYR A 94 6.63 6.77 -10.55
C TYR A 94 5.27 6.20 -10.17
N ARG A 95 4.37 6.08 -11.13
CA ARG A 95 3.08 5.39 -10.92
C ARG A 95 3.33 3.89 -10.76
N LEU A 96 2.82 3.30 -9.67
CA LEU A 96 2.93 1.87 -9.39
C LEU A 96 1.70 1.09 -9.84
N GLY A 97 0.51 1.64 -9.65
CA GLY A 97 -0.76 1.01 -10.04
C GLY A 97 -1.96 1.55 -9.26
N ASP A 98 -3.11 0.96 -9.52
CA ASP A 98 -4.39 1.35 -8.94
C ASP A 98 -4.90 0.28 -7.97
N SER A 99 -5.42 0.70 -6.85
CA SER A 99 -6.12 -0.14 -5.90
C SER A 99 -7.59 0.26 -5.82
N LEU A 100 -8.49 -0.73 -5.85
CA LEU A 100 -9.91 -0.48 -5.65
C LEU A 100 -10.28 -0.45 -4.17
N ALA A 101 -11.20 0.43 -3.82
CA ALA A 101 -11.96 0.31 -2.59
C ALA A 101 -12.88 -0.92 -2.66
N GLY A 102 -13.02 -1.63 -1.55
CA GLY A 102 -13.82 -2.84 -1.50
C GLY A 102 -14.43 -3.11 -0.13
N LEU A 103 -15.39 -4.02 -0.16
CA LEU A 103 -16.00 -4.58 1.02
C LEU A 103 -15.47 -6.00 1.25
N ALA A 104 -15.10 -6.28 2.49
CA ALA A 104 -14.71 -7.60 2.96
C ALA A 104 -15.88 -8.24 3.72
N PHE A 105 -16.07 -9.52 3.46
CA PHE A 105 -17.02 -10.37 4.18
C PHE A 105 -16.26 -11.52 4.84
N PRO A 106 -16.66 -11.99 6.05
CA PRO A 106 -16.00 -13.10 6.71
C PRO A 106 -15.98 -14.35 5.83
N PRO A 107 -14.91 -15.17 5.86
CA PRO A 107 -14.88 -16.46 5.18
C PRO A 107 -16.09 -17.32 5.55
N GLY A 108 -16.72 -17.94 4.54
CA GLY A 108 -17.88 -18.81 4.73
C GLY A 108 -19.21 -18.08 5.01
N SER A 109 -19.21 -16.77 5.12
CA SER A 109 -20.47 -16.01 5.21
C SER A 109 -21.16 -15.89 3.87
N ALA A 110 -22.50 -15.75 3.88
CA ALA A 110 -23.25 -15.41 2.69
C ALA A 110 -22.82 -14.03 2.19
N LYS A 111 -22.41 -13.97 0.92
CA LYS A 111 -22.04 -12.71 0.28
C LYS A 111 -23.30 -11.99 -0.19
N PRO A 112 -23.62 -10.80 0.34
CA PRO A 112 -24.73 -10.03 -0.20
C PRO A 112 -24.40 -9.54 -1.62
N ASP A 113 -25.46 -9.42 -2.42
CA ASP A 113 -25.34 -8.75 -3.72
C ASP A 113 -25.23 -7.23 -3.47
N ILE A 114 -24.11 -6.64 -3.91
CA ILE A 114 -23.84 -5.21 -3.83
C ILE A 114 -23.60 -4.59 -5.20
N SER A 115 -24.16 -5.18 -6.27
CA SER A 115 -23.88 -4.79 -7.65
C SER A 115 -24.44 -3.42 -8.07
N THR A 116 -25.36 -2.85 -7.27
CA THR A 116 -25.91 -1.51 -7.48
C THR A 116 -25.89 -0.69 -6.19
N PRO A 117 -25.99 0.65 -6.24
CA PRO A 117 -26.09 1.49 -5.05
C PRO A 117 -27.21 1.09 -4.09
N GLU A 118 -28.37 0.70 -4.61
CA GLU A 118 -29.53 0.29 -3.80
C GLU A 118 -29.23 -1.03 -3.06
N LYS A 119 -28.62 -1.99 -3.75
CA LYS A 119 -28.22 -3.27 -3.14
C LYS A 119 -27.11 -3.10 -2.11
N LEU A 120 -26.14 -2.24 -2.39
CA LEU A 120 -25.12 -1.86 -1.40
C LEU A 120 -25.77 -1.22 -0.17
N LYS A 121 -26.71 -0.27 -0.38
CA LYS A 121 -27.47 0.35 0.72
C LYS A 121 -28.19 -0.71 1.56
N ALA A 122 -28.90 -1.65 0.92
CA ALA A 122 -29.59 -2.72 1.64
C ALA A 122 -28.63 -3.61 2.44
N ALA A 123 -27.48 -3.98 1.87
CA ALA A 123 -26.46 -4.77 2.56
C ALA A 123 -25.87 -4.04 3.78
N LEU A 124 -25.55 -2.75 3.62
CA LEU A 124 -25.04 -1.92 4.71
C LEU A 124 -26.09 -1.75 5.84
N LEU A 125 -27.36 -1.59 5.51
CA LEU A 125 -28.43 -1.48 6.50
C LEU A 125 -28.69 -2.82 7.23
N ALA A 126 -28.60 -3.95 6.55
CA ALA A 126 -28.79 -5.29 7.11
C ALA A 126 -27.64 -5.74 8.03
N ALA A 127 -26.42 -5.27 7.79
CA ALA A 127 -25.26 -5.59 8.61
C ALA A 127 -25.46 -5.11 10.06
N LYS A 128 -25.02 -5.90 11.04
CA LYS A 128 -25.07 -5.57 12.48
C LYS A 128 -23.81 -4.83 12.91
N ARG A 129 -22.65 -5.21 12.38
CA ARG A 129 -21.34 -4.64 12.72
C ARG A 129 -20.55 -4.36 11.46
N ILE A 130 -20.10 -3.13 11.30
CA ILE A 130 -19.32 -2.66 10.16
C ILE A 130 -17.99 -2.10 10.68
N SER A 131 -16.88 -2.37 10.03
CA SER A 131 -15.61 -1.70 10.29
C SER A 131 -15.12 -1.00 9.03
N PHE A 132 -14.45 0.14 9.18
CA PHE A 132 -13.82 0.84 8.06
C PHE A 132 -12.59 1.61 8.52
N SER A 133 -11.65 1.82 7.59
CA SER A 133 -10.39 2.50 7.85
C SER A 133 -10.60 3.99 8.14
N ASP A 134 -9.87 4.53 9.13
CA ASP A 134 -10.07 5.87 9.69
C ASP A 134 -9.84 7.00 8.66
N PRO A 135 -10.89 7.76 8.30
CA PRO A 135 -10.78 8.90 7.40
C PRO A 135 -9.92 10.03 7.99
N ALA A 136 -9.90 10.20 9.32
CA ALA A 136 -9.10 11.25 9.97
C ALA A 136 -7.59 11.00 9.87
N ARG A 137 -7.18 9.74 9.64
CA ARG A 137 -5.80 9.35 9.37
C ARG A 137 -5.46 9.38 7.86
N GLY A 138 -6.35 9.91 7.02
CA GLY A 138 -6.18 9.96 5.58
C GLY A 138 -6.29 8.60 4.88
N ALA A 139 -7.08 7.67 5.42
CA ALA A 139 -7.44 6.45 4.71
C ALA A 139 -8.35 6.80 3.53
N THR A 140 -7.86 6.63 2.29
CA THR A 140 -8.59 7.02 1.07
C THR A 140 -9.95 6.33 0.98
N VAL A 141 -10.02 5.04 1.33
CA VAL A 141 -11.29 4.29 1.35
C VAL A 141 -12.21 4.77 2.46
N GLY A 142 -11.69 5.08 3.64
CA GLY A 142 -12.49 5.62 4.75
C GLY A 142 -13.13 6.96 4.38
N ILE A 143 -12.37 7.87 3.76
CA ILE A 143 -12.87 9.15 3.25
C ILE A 143 -13.96 8.93 2.19
N HIS A 144 -13.73 7.99 1.28
CA HIS A 144 -14.71 7.64 0.24
C HIS A 144 -15.97 7.01 0.83
N PHE A 145 -15.82 6.07 1.74
CA PHE A 145 -16.96 5.40 2.39
C PHE A 145 -17.89 6.39 3.10
N MET A 146 -17.32 7.39 3.78
CA MET A 146 -18.11 8.46 4.40
C MET A 146 -18.98 9.20 3.38
N LYS A 147 -18.42 9.51 2.17
CA LYS A 147 -19.20 10.14 1.08
C LYS A 147 -20.26 9.21 0.52
N VAL A 148 -19.96 7.92 0.38
CA VAL A 148 -20.91 6.91 -0.12
C VAL A 148 -22.12 6.79 0.81
N ILE A 149 -21.92 6.58 2.12
CA ILE A 149 -23.04 6.45 3.05
C ILE A 149 -23.86 7.74 3.20
N GLU A 150 -23.23 8.90 3.01
CA GLU A 150 -23.91 10.19 2.95
C GLU A 150 -24.77 10.32 1.68
N SER A 151 -24.23 9.99 0.50
CA SER A 151 -24.97 10.04 -0.77
C SER A 151 -26.14 9.05 -0.82
N LEU A 152 -26.01 7.90 -0.14
CA LEU A 152 -27.07 6.91 0.02
C LEU A 152 -28.11 7.29 1.08
N GLY A 153 -27.90 8.37 1.84
CA GLY A 153 -28.80 8.84 2.91
C GLY A 153 -28.88 7.90 4.11
N ILE A 154 -27.81 7.16 4.42
CA ILE A 154 -27.76 6.17 5.51
C ILE A 154 -26.61 6.42 6.51
N LYS A 155 -25.99 7.60 6.46
CA LYS A 155 -24.80 7.92 7.25
C LYS A 155 -24.99 7.65 8.74
N ASP A 156 -26.03 8.22 9.34
CA ASP A 156 -26.25 8.11 10.77
C ASP A 156 -26.56 6.68 11.21
N GLU A 157 -27.30 5.93 10.39
CA GLU A 157 -27.65 4.54 10.68
C GLU A 157 -26.43 3.62 10.60
N VAL A 158 -25.59 3.81 9.59
CA VAL A 158 -24.33 3.06 9.45
C VAL A 158 -23.38 3.40 10.59
N LEU A 159 -23.19 4.69 10.92
CA LEU A 159 -22.23 5.10 11.94
C LEU A 159 -22.61 4.62 13.35
N ARG A 160 -23.90 4.43 13.68
CA ARG A 160 -24.32 3.85 14.97
C ARG A 160 -23.82 2.43 15.21
N LYS A 161 -23.51 1.67 14.14
CA LYS A 161 -23.06 0.27 14.21
C LYS A 161 -21.67 0.05 13.60
N ALA A 162 -21.01 1.13 13.21
CA ALA A 162 -19.69 1.09 12.63
C ALA A 162 -18.59 1.34 13.68
N THR A 163 -17.48 0.64 13.51
CA THR A 163 -16.23 0.88 14.23
C THR A 163 -15.22 1.46 13.26
N VAL A 164 -14.66 2.63 13.60
CA VAL A 164 -13.56 3.24 12.88
C VAL A 164 -12.29 2.54 13.30
N ALA A 165 -11.69 1.80 12.37
CA ALA A 165 -10.45 1.07 12.57
C ALA A 165 -9.25 1.95 12.21
N LYS A 166 -8.16 1.82 12.94
CA LYS A 166 -6.93 2.59 12.73
C LYS A 166 -6.46 2.60 11.26
N ASP A 167 -6.56 1.45 10.58
CA ASP A 167 -6.13 1.22 9.20
C ASP A 167 -6.85 -0.01 8.62
N GLY A 168 -6.51 -0.40 7.39
CA GLY A 168 -7.11 -1.57 6.75
C GLY A 168 -6.71 -2.89 7.38
N VAL A 169 -5.55 -2.98 8.01
CA VAL A 169 -5.11 -4.18 8.74
C VAL A 169 -6.02 -4.41 9.94
N GLU A 170 -6.29 -3.35 10.72
CA GLU A 170 -7.21 -3.42 11.85
C GLU A 170 -8.65 -3.63 11.39
N THR A 171 -9.08 -3.02 10.28
CA THR A 171 -10.38 -3.31 9.67
C THR A 171 -10.56 -4.80 9.42
N MET A 172 -9.56 -5.44 8.81
CA MET A 172 -9.59 -6.87 8.51
C MET A 172 -9.49 -7.75 9.76
N ARG A 173 -8.72 -7.34 10.78
CA ARG A 173 -8.68 -8.04 12.06
C ARG A 173 -10.09 -8.11 12.69
N LEU A 174 -10.82 -7.01 12.71
CA LEU A 174 -12.19 -6.96 13.22
C LEU A 174 -13.12 -7.91 12.44
N VAL A 175 -12.99 -8.00 11.12
CA VAL A 175 -13.78 -8.92 10.29
C VAL A 175 -13.44 -10.38 10.60
N LEU A 176 -12.15 -10.73 10.64
CA LEU A 176 -11.72 -12.12 10.73
C LEU A 176 -11.80 -12.68 12.16
N GLU A 177 -11.38 -11.91 13.16
CA GLU A 177 -11.27 -12.36 14.55
C GLU A 177 -12.54 -12.03 15.36
N GLU A 178 -13.09 -10.82 15.21
CA GLU A 178 -14.24 -10.35 15.98
C GLU A 178 -15.58 -10.52 15.25
N LYS A 179 -15.58 -11.16 14.06
CA LYS A 179 -16.79 -11.49 13.29
C LYS A 179 -17.66 -10.28 12.96
N PHE A 180 -17.03 -9.17 12.51
CA PHE A 180 -17.77 -8.09 11.89
C PHE A 180 -18.37 -8.57 10.55
N ASP A 181 -19.60 -8.13 10.25
CA ASP A 181 -20.29 -8.57 9.03
C ASP A 181 -19.66 -7.99 7.77
N ILE A 182 -19.20 -6.74 7.86
CA ILE A 182 -18.59 -6.01 6.74
C ILE A 182 -17.36 -5.24 7.22
N GLY A 183 -16.27 -5.38 6.47
CA GLY A 183 -15.10 -4.50 6.55
C GLY A 183 -14.98 -3.66 5.29
N VAL A 184 -14.63 -2.38 5.39
CA VAL A 184 -14.47 -1.48 4.24
C VAL A 184 -13.05 -0.95 4.20
N THR A 185 -12.27 -1.41 3.21
CA THR A 185 -10.87 -1.03 3.02
C THR A 185 -10.41 -1.26 1.59
N GLN A 186 -9.11 -1.17 1.31
CA GLN A 186 -8.55 -1.46 -0.01
C GLN A 186 -8.59 -2.96 -0.32
N VAL A 187 -8.93 -3.33 -1.55
CA VAL A 187 -8.93 -4.74 -2.00
C VAL A 187 -7.60 -5.44 -1.72
N PRO A 188 -6.41 -4.86 -1.94
CA PRO A 188 -5.16 -5.49 -1.57
C PRO A 188 -5.05 -5.82 -0.08
N GLU A 189 -5.55 -4.99 0.82
CA GLU A 189 -5.52 -5.21 2.26
C GLU A 189 -6.43 -6.39 2.65
N ILE A 190 -7.57 -6.53 1.98
CA ILE A 190 -8.45 -7.69 2.15
C ILE A 190 -7.74 -8.98 1.75
N LEU A 191 -7.13 -9.00 0.56
CA LEU A 191 -6.42 -10.16 0.01
C LEU A 191 -5.15 -10.53 0.82
N GLN A 192 -4.49 -9.55 1.42
CA GLN A 192 -3.34 -9.76 2.30
C GLN A 192 -3.74 -10.40 3.63
N ALA A 193 -4.89 -10.01 4.17
CA ALA A 193 -5.37 -10.53 5.44
C ALA A 193 -5.93 -11.95 5.30
N SER A 194 -6.67 -12.23 4.22
CA SER A 194 -7.20 -13.57 3.93
C SER A 194 -7.54 -13.70 2.45
N ARG A 195 -7.04 -14.76 1.82
CA ARG A 195 -7.42 -15.12 0.44
C ARG A 195 -8.84 -15.67 0.35
N ASP A 196 -9.38 -16.15 1.47
CA ASP A 196 -10.73 -16.72 1.58
C ASP A 196 -11.76 -15.65 1.96
N ALA A 197 -11.32 -14.48 2.40
CA ALA A 197 -12.19 -13.33 2.58
C ALA A 197 -12.69 -12.86 1.20
N VAL A 198 -13.98 -12.65 1.08
CA VAL A 198 -14.54 -12.19 -0.17
C VAL A 198 -14.33 -10.69 -0.28
N ALA A 199 -13.45 -10.29 -1.20
CA ALA A 199 -13.28 -8.90 -1.59
C ALA A 199 -14.29 -8.57 -2.70
N ALA A 200 -15.21 -7.64 -2.43
CA ALA A 200 -16.15 -7.13 -3.43
C ALA A 200 -15.87 -5.63 -3.63
N PRO A 201 -15.51 -5.17 -4.82
CA PRO A 201 -15.42 -3.74 -5.10
C PRO A 201 -16.79 -3.08 -4.94
N PHE A 202 -16.79 -1.76 -4.73
CA PHE A 202 -18.02 -0.98 -4.75
C PHE A 202 -18.74 -1.10 -6.10
N PRO A 203 -20.08 -0.88 -6.18
CA PRO A 203 -20.78 -0.71 -7.43
C PRO A 203 -20.06 0.30 -8.33
N ARG A 204 -20.15 0.12 -9.63
CA ARG A 204 -19.42 0.95 -10.61
C ARG A 204 -19.68 2.45 -10.43
N GLU A 205 -20.90 2.82 -10.08
CA GLU A 205 -21.33 4.21 -9.85
C GLU A 205 -20.69 4.83 -8.59
N LEU A 206 -20.24 3.98 -7.68
CA LEU A 206 -19.64 4.35 -6.40
C LEU A 206 -18.18 3.84 -6.27
N GLU A 207 -17.57 3.41 -7.38
CA GLU A 207 -16.22 2.86 -7.39
C GLU A 207 -15.20 3.95 -7.02
N LEU A 208 -14.23 3.58 -6.19
CA LEU A 208 -13.01 4.36 -5.99
C LEU A 208 -11.82 3.52 -6.45
N ALA A 209 -11.09 4.02 -7.43
CA ALA A 209 -9.76 3.58 -7.77
C ALA A 209 -8.74 4.59 -7.21
N THR A 210 -7.90 4.15 -6.27
CA THR A 210 -6.80 4.96 -5.75
C THR A 210 -5.54 4.66 -6.55
N THR A 211 -5.04 5.63 -7.30
CA THR A 211 -3.72 5.55 -7.94
C THR A 211 -2.64 5.72 -6.88
N TYR A 212 -1.74 4.76 -6.78
CA TYR A 212 -0.57 4.83 -5.91
C TYR A 212 0.70 5.08 -6.72
N SER A 213 1.53 5.96 -6.18
CA SER A 213 2.82 6.31 -6.78
C SER A 213 3.94 6.26 -5.74
N LEU A 214 5.13 5.96 -6.22
CA LEU A 214 6.38 6.09 -5.48
C LEU A 214 6.96 7.48 -5.77
N TRP A 215 7.37 8.16 -4.72
CA TRP A 215 8.09 9.43 -4.77
C TRP A 215 9.44 9.31 -4.06
N HIS A 216 10.48 9.94 -4.59
CA HIS A 216 11.77 10.08 -3.90
C HIS A 216 12.47 11.40 -4.28
N ARG A 217 13.35 11.89 -3.41
CA ARG A 217 14.22 13.02 -3.73
C ARG A 217 15.19 12.65 -4.86
N ASN A 218 15.61 13.62 -5.67
CA ASN A 218 16.52 13.36 -6.79
C ASN A 218 17.94 12.93 -6.35
N ASN A 219 18.36 13.30 -5.15
CA ASN A 219 19.68 13.04 -4.59
C ASN A 219 19.76 11.78 -3.70
N ILE A 220 18.99 10.74 -4.00
CA ILE A 220 19.08 9.46 -3.27
C ILE A 220 20.37 8.70 -3.63
N SER A 221 20.77 7.79 -2.76
CA SER A 221 21.95 6.93 -2.92
C SER A 221 21.83 5.97 -4.10
N GLN A 222 22.94 5.33 -4.50
CA GLN A 222 22.94 4.29 -5.52
C GLN A 222 22.11 3.07 -5.06
N ALA A 223 22.19 2.69 -3.80
CA ALA A 223 21.38 1.62 -3.22
C ALA A 223 19.89 1.93 -3.33
N ALA A 224 19.47 3.13 -2.95
CA ALA A 224 18.08 3.56 -3.08
C ALA A 224 17.60 3.56 -4.54
N ARG A 225 18.42 4.02 -5.50
CA ARG A 225 18.09 3.97 -6.95
C ARG A 225 17.91 2.54 -7.44
N ALA A 226 18.78 1.61 -7.00
CA ALA A 226 18.66 0.20 -7.34
C ALA A 226 17.35 -0.41 -6.81
N PHE A 227 16.97 -0.05 -5.58
CA PHE A 227 15.69 -0.48 -5.01
C PHE A 227 14.48 0.12 -5.76
N VAL A 228 14.52 1.41 -6.12
CA VAL A 228 13.50 2.04 -6.97
C VAL A 228 13.37 1.31 -8.31
N THR A 229 14.49 1.03 -8.99
CA THR A 229 14.50 0.28 -10.25
C THR A 229 13.84 -1.09 -10.11
N LEU A 230 14.09 -1.79 -9.00
CA LEU A 230 13.46 -3.07 -8.72
C LEU A 230 11.94 -2.89 -8.49
N LEU A 231 11.51 -1.89 -7.72
CA LEU A 231 10.09 -1.62 -7.45
C LEU A 231 9.28 -1.32 -8.71
N ILE A 232 9.84 -0.58 -9.68
CA ILE A 232 9.15 -0.24 -10.94
C ILE A 232 9.31 -1.30 -12.03
N SER A 233 10.03 -2.39 -11.78
CA SER A 233 10.30 -3.46 -12.74
C SER A 233 9.04 -4.23 -13.15
N PRO A 234 9.02 -4.89 -14.32
CA PRO A 234 7.94 -5.79 -14.72
C PRO A 234 7.67 -6.92 -13.73
N ALA A 235 8.72 -7.45 -13.08
CA ALA A 235 8.60 -8.49 -12.07
C ALA A 235 7.85 -8.00 -10.83
N SER A 236 8.12 -6.79 -10.36
CA SER A 236 7.41 -6.17 -9.24
C SER A 236 5.95 -5.84 -9.60
N ARG A 237 5.67 -5.37 -10.82
CA ARG A 237 4.30 -5.17 -11.32
C ARG A 237 3.48 -6.47 -11.28
N THR A 238 4.09 -7.61 -11.63
CA THR A 238 3.44 -8.92 -11.50
C THR A 238 3.11 -9.27 -10.04
N LYS A 239 4.00 -8.96 -9.10
CA LYS A 239 3.74 -9.13 -7.65
C LYS A 239 2.60 -8.21 -7.19
N PHE A 240 2.57 -6.97 -7.64
CA PHE A 240 1.49 -6.02 -7.35
C PHE A 240 0.14 -6.56 -7.84
N ALA A 241 0.06 -7.02 -9.10
CA ALA A 241 -1.15 -7.59 -9.67
C ALA A 241 -1.68 -8.80 -8.89
N LYS A 242 -0.80 -9.72 -8.48
CA LYS A 242 -1.14 -10.88 -7.64
C LYS A 242 -1.71 -10.49 -6.27
N ASN A 243 -1.42 -9.28 -5.79
CA ASN A 243 -1.90 -8.74 -4.53
C ASN A 243 -3.04 -7.71 -4.71
N GLY A 244 -3.72 -7.70 -5.87
CA GLY A 244 -4.91 -6.89 -6.10
C GLY A 244 -4.65 -5.44 -6.50
N ILE A 245 -3.39 -5.08 -6.80
CA ILE A 245 -3.04 -3.77 -7.34
C ILE A 245 -3.02 -3.89 -8.86
N ARG A 246 -3.91 -3.18 -9.55
CA ARG A 246 -3.92 -3.13 -11.01
C ARG A 246 -2.66 -2.41 -11.50
N PRO A 247 -1.83 -3.01 -12.35
CA PRO A 247 -0.63 -2.35 -12.85
C PRO A 247 -0.97 -1.06 -13.60
N ALA A 248 -0.10 -0.06 -13.51
CA ALA A 248 -0.21 1.11 -14.36
C ALA A 248 -0.06 0.69 -15.83
N ASP A 249 -1.02 1.07 -16.68
CA ASP A 249 -0.89 0.89 -18.12
C ASP A 249 0.28 1.73 -18.65
N ARG A 250 1.05 1.17 -19.60
CA ARG A 250 2.21 1.85 -20.21
C ARG A 250 1.83 3.08 -21.07
N SER A 251 0.55 3.38 -21.20
CA SER A 251 0.02 4.41 -22.11
C SER A 251 0.11 5.85 -21.59
N TYR A 252 0.79 6.09 -20.46
CA TYR A 252 0.94 7.44 -19.88
C TYR A 252 2.39 7.70 -19.42
N GLU A 253 3.36 7.42 -20.30
CA GLU A 253 4.71 7.98 -20.22
C GLU A 253 4.84 9.13 -21.22
#